data_729f8469f73dc02f0722a2cc35212576
#
_entry.id   729f8469f73dc02f0722a2cc35212576
#
_cell.length_a   1.000
_cell.length_b   1.000
_cell.length_c   1.000
_cell.angle_alpha   90.00
_cell.angle_beta   90.00
_cell.angle_gamma   90.00
#
_symmetry.space_group_name_H-M   'P 1'
#
loop_
_entity.id
_entity.type
_entity.pdbx_description
1 polymer ?
#
loop_
_entity_poly.entity_id
_entity_poly.type
_entity_poly.pdbx_seq_one_letter_code
_entity_poly.pdbx_strand_id
1 'polypeptide(L)' 'MKGTIAGKNEEKKFGFITPEGMEDKKENNVFFHLSALEGVSFEELSVGDMVEFETEASEKGPRAKGVKRA' A
#
# COMPACT_ATOMS: atom_id res chain seq x y z
N MET A 1 -3.82 -2.17 10.55
CA MET A 1 -2.41 -1.76 10.38
C MET A 1 -2.37 -0.47 9.58
N LYS A 2 -1.51 0.43 9.95
CA LYS A 2 -1.37 1.71 9.26
C LYS A 2 -0.01 1.81 8.59
N GLY A 3 0.07 2.61 7.55
CA GLY A 3 1.32 2.87 6.87
C GLY A 3 1.22 4.08 5.96
N THR A 4 2.30 4.35 5.25
CA THR A 4 2.41 5.49 4.37
C THR A 4 2.69 5.02 2.95
N ILE A 5 2.04 5.64 1.97
CA ILE A 5 2.29 5.31 0.57
C ILE A 5 3.74 5.68 0.23
N ALA A 6 4.53 4.67 -0.12
CA ALA A 6 5.94 4.87 -0.47
C ALA A 6 6.13 5.11 -1.96
N GLY A 7 5.25 4.56 -2.77
CA GLY A 7 5.33 4.75 -4.22
C GLY A 7 4.09 4.25 -4.91
N LYS A 8 3.86 4.73 -6.11
CA LYS A 8 2.73 4.35 -6.96
C LYS A 8 3.20 4.20 -8.39
N ASN A 9 2.64 3.22 -9.09
CA ASN A 9 2.80 3.08 -10.52
C ASN A 9 1.41 3.20 -11.15
N GLU A 10 1.10 4.36 -11.68
CA GLU A 10 -0.22 4.62 -12.24
C GLU A 10 -0.49 3.86 -13.53
N GLU A 11 0.56 3.53 -14.25
CA GLU A 11 0.43 2.77 -15.49
C GLU A 11 -0.05 1.34 -15.22
N LYS A 12 0.54 0.71 -14.22
CA LYS A 12 0.22 -0.68 -13.87
C LYS A 12 -0.78 -0.79 -12.72
N LYS A 13 -1.16 0.34 -12.14
CA LYS A 13 -2.15 0.43 -11.06
C LYS A 13 -1.78 -0.37 -9.82
N PHE A 14 -0.54 -0.21 -9.37
CA PHE A 14 -0.09 -0.80 -8.12
C PHE A 14 0.79 0.19 -7.36
N GLY A 15 1.08 -0.13 -6.12
CA GLY A 15 1.96 0.70 -5.32
C GLY A 15 2.53 -0.05 -4.14
N PHE A 16 3.23 0.69 -3.30
CA PHE A 16 3.87 0.14 -2.10
C PHE A 16 3.55 1.00 -0.89
N ILE A 17 3.40 0.32 0.24
CA ILE A 17 3.10 0.97 1.52
C ILE A 17 4.23 0.63 2.49
N THR A 18 4.78 1.64 3.16
CA THR A 18 5.74 1.43 4.24
C THR A 18 4.94 1.33 5.54
N PRO A 19 4.94 0.18 6.23
CA PRO A 19 4.21 0.05 7.49
C PRO A 19 4.70 1.07 8.52
N GLU A 20 3.78 1.54 9.35
CA GLU A 20 4.10 2.48 10.41
C GLU A 20 5.15 1.89 11.36
N GLY A 21 6.15 2.68 11.68
CA GLY A 21 7.24 2.25 12.56
C GLY A 21 8.40 1.56 11.85
N MET A 22 8.28 1.34 10.54
CA MET A 22 9.34 0.74 9.76
C MET A 22 10.00 1.77 8.85
N GLU A 23 11.26 1.51 8.48
CA GLU A 23 11.96 2.36 7.54
C GLU A 23 11.46 2.11 6.12
N ASP A 24 11.49 3.15 5.29
CA ASP A 24 11.12 3.04 3.87
C ASP A 24 12.24 2.31 3.12
N LYS A 25 12.21 1.00 3.19
CA LYS A 25 13.12 0.13 2.48
C LYS A 25 12.31 -0.87 1.69
N LYS A 26 12.83 -1.27 0.54
CA LYS A 26 12.16 -2.22 -0.33
C LYS A 26 11.72 -3.48 0.40
N GLU A 27 12.55 -3.98 1.32
CA GLU A 27 12.26 -5.19 2.08
C GLU A 27 11.14 -5.02 3.11
N ASN A 28 10.86 -3.78 3.51
CA ASN A 28 9.81 -3.47 4.48
C ASN A 28 8.51 -3.07 3.80
N ASN A 29 8.57 -2.67 2.54
CA ASN A 29 7.40 -2.18 1.85
C ASN A 29 6.45 -3.31 1.43
N VAL A 30 5.17 -3.03 1.54
CA VAL A 30 4.11 -3.99 1.22
C VAL A 30 3.46 -3.58 -0.09
N PHE A 31 3.40 -4.53 -1.01
CA PHE A 31 2.76 -4.31 -2.31
C PHE A 31 1.24 -4.22 -2.17
N PHE A 32 0.62 -3.33 -2.94
CA PHE A 32 -0.84 -3.33 -3.07
C PHE A 32 -1.22 -3.08 -4.52
N HIS A 33 -2.33 -3.66 -4.93
CA HIS A 33 -2.89 -3.48 -6.26
C HIS A 33 -4.14 -2.62 -6.16
N LEU A 34 -4.54 -2.01 -7.27
CA LEU A 34 -5.77 -1.23 -7.36
C LEU A 34 -6.97 -1.96 -6.76
N SER A 35 -7.06 -3.26 -6.99
CA SER A 35 -8.18 -4.07 -6.49
C SER A 35 -8.22 -4.19 -4.97
N ALA A 36 -7.13 -3.82 -4.29
CA ALA A 36 -7.07 -3.88 -2.83
C ALA A 36 -7.65 -2.63 -2.16
N LEU A 37 -7.97 -1.61 -2.92
CA LEU A 37 -8.50 -0.36 -2.37
C LEU A 37 -9.97 -0.49 -1.99
N GLU A 38 -10.33 0.10 -0.86
CA GLU A 38 -11.71 0.12 -0.38
C GLU A 38 -12.11 1.56 -0.07
N GLY A 39 -13.17 2.03 -0.72
CA GLY A 39 -13.70 3.36 -0.45
C GLY A 39 -12.81 4.52 -0.88
N VAL A 40 -11.74 4.24 -1.61
CA VAL A 40 -10.82 5.26 -2.09
C VAL A 40 -10.35 4.84 -3.48
N SER A 41 -10.17 5.80 -4.38
CA SER A 41 -9.66 5.51 -5.71
C SER A 41 -8.13 5.59 -5.71
N PHE A 42 -7.53 4.87 -6.64
CA PHE A 42 -6.07 4.87 -6.78
C PHE A 42 -5.53 6.27 -7.03
N GLU A 43 -6.28 7.07 -7.79
CA GLU A 43 -5.88 8.42 -8.14
C GLU A 43 -5.92 9.39 -6.97
N GLU A 44 -6.75 9.11 -5.98
CA GLU A 44 -6.82 9.93 -4.77
C GLU A 44 -5.64 9.73 -3.84
N LEU A 45 -4.97 8.60 -3.95
CA LEU A 45 -3.80 8.31 -3.11
C LEU A 45 -2.58 8.97 -3.70
N SER A 46 -1.76 9.55 -2.83
CA SER A 46 -0.50 10.18 -3.22
C SER A 46 0.63 9.63 -2.35
N VAL A 47 1.84 9.67 -2.86
CA VAL A 47 3.03 9.29 -2.09
C VAL A 47 3.07 10.18 -0.84
N GLY A 48 3.23 9.54 0.32
CA GLY A 48 3.22 10.22 1.60
C GLY A 48 1.89 10.19 2.33
N ASP A 49 0.82 9.74 1.66
CA ASP A 49 -0.49 9.63 2.32
C ASP A 49 -0.52 8.49 3.32
N MET A 50 -1.21 8.69 4.42
CA MET A 50 -1.41 7.67 5.43
C MET A 50 -2.61 6.81 5.07
N VAL A 51 -2.45 5.50 5.18
CA VAL A 51 -3.52 4.54 4.88
C VAL A 51 -3.61 3.48 5.96
N GLU A 52 -4.77 2.85 6.05
CA GLU A 52 -4.97 1.64 6.84
C GLU A 52 -5.09 0.46 5.88
N PHE A 53 -4.56 -0.67 6.30
CA PHE A 53 -4.58 -1.86 5.45
C PHE A 53 -4.35 -3.11 6.30
N GLU A 54 -4.58 -4.27 5.69
CA GLU A 54 -4.23 -5.56 6.27
C GLU A 54 -3.25 -6.23 5.33
N THR A 55 -2.44 -7.13 5.84
CA THR A 55 -1.49 -7.86 5.04
C THR A 55 -1.91 -9.32 4.91
N GLU A 56 -1.57 -9.91 3.78
CA GLU A 56 -1.74 -11.34 3.58
C GLU A 56 -0.53 -11.90 2.86
N ALA A 57 -0.25 -13.17 3.07
CA ALA A 57 0.88 -13.82 2.40
C ALA A 57 0.53 -14.10 0.95
N SER A 58 1.50 -13.94 0.06
CA SER A 58 1.37 -14.29 -1.34
C SER A 58 2.67 -14.91 -1.82
N GLU A 59 2.67 -15.48 -3.01
CA GLU A 59 3.86 -16.11 -3.57
C GLU A 59 5.03 -15.14 -3.71
N LYS A 60 4.73 -13.87 -3.89
CA LYS A 60 5.75 -12.84 -4.06
C LYS A 60 6.06 -12.08 -2.76
N GLY A 61 5.55 -12.55 -1.63
CA GLY A 61 5.74 -11.89 -0.35
C GLY A 61 4.44 -11.28 0.15
N PRO A 62 4.50 -10.47 1.21
CA PRO A 62 3.28 -9.87 1.77
C PRO A 62 2.68 -8.85 0.81
N ARG A 63 1.36 -8.80 0.77
CA ARG A 63 0.66 -7.77 0.03
C ARG A 63 -0.44 -7.19 0.89
N ALA A 64 -0.81 -5.96 0.62
CA ALA A 64 -1.86 -5.26 1.35
C ALA A 64 -3.23 -5.56 0.75
N LYS A 65 -4.23 -5.61 1.60
CA LYS A 65 -5.63 -5.71 1.19
C LYS A 65 -6.46 -4.80 2.06
N GLY A 66 -7.66 -4.46 1.59
CA GLY A 66 -8.54 -3.58 2.35
C GLY A 66 -7.91 -2.21 2.60
N VAL A 67 -7.20 -1.69 1.63
CA VAL A 67 -6.50 -0.42 1.76
C VAL A 67 -7.48 0.74 1.71
N LYS A 68 -7.43 1.60 2.73
CA LYS A 68 -8.29 2.78 2.79
C LYS A 68 -7.52 3.90 3.46
N ARG A 69 -8.00 5.12 3.28
CA ARG A 69 -7.35 6.28 3.92
C ARG A 69 -7.53 6.22 5.43
N ALA A 70 -6.46 6.51 6.11
CA ALA A 70 -6.49 6.55 7.56
C ALA A 70 -7.11 7.86 8.06
#